data_170843911f82758f43c0eb5fb8670d6b
#
_entry.id   170843911f82758f43c0eb5fb8670d6b
#
_cell.length_a   1.000
_cell.length_b   1.000
_cell.length_c   1.000
_cell.angle_alpha   90.00
_cell.angle_beta   90.00
_cell.angle_gamma   90.00
#
_symmetry.space_group_name_H-M   'P 1'
#
loop_
_entity.id
_entity.type
_entity.pdbx_description
1 polymer ?
#
loop_
_entity_poly.entity_id
_entity_poly.type
_entity_poly.pdbx_seq_one_letter_code
_entity_poly.pdbx_strand_id
1 'polypeptide(L)'
;VCKKPPGIPTQTPKSGVTDMVSLLKNYRVSKGEPHYVGLVHRLDQPVEGVMVFAKDKKSAAALSAQMQAHTFEKYYYAMVEGTFSPACGTLENYLLRNGKSNVSSVVPKDTTGAKRAELSYETVKTMEDRSLVRIQLKTGRHHQIRVQLAHAGHPIIGDKKYGRNT
;
A
#
# COMPACT_ATOMS: atom_id res chain seq x y z
N VAL A 1 -17.20 -1.68 -1.94
CA VAL A 1 -16.04 -2.46 -1.48
C VAL A 1 -15.80 -3.58 -2.48
N CYS A 2 -14.55 -3.82 -2.85
CA CYS A 2 -14.18 -4.93 -3.73
C CYS A 2 -12.79 -5.48 -3.37
N LYS A 3 -12.50 -6.71 -3.79
CA LYS A 3 -11.17 -7.31 -3.73
C LYS A 3 -10.40 -6.94 -5.01
N LYS A 4 -9.24 -6.31 -4.87
CA LYS A 4 -8.29 -6.13 -5.97
C LYS A 4 -7.44 -7.40 -6.09
N PRO A 5 -7.40 -8.08 -7.24
CA PRO A 5 -6.49 -9.20 -7.46
C PRO A 5 -5.04 -8.68 -7.61
N PRO A 6 -4.03 -9.56 -7.43
CA PRO A 6 -2.65 -9.23 -7.74
C PRO A 6 -2.48 -9.03 -9.25
N GLY A 7 -1.48 -8.23 -9.66
CA GLY A 7 -1.16 -7.98 -11.06
C GLY A 7 -1.96 -6.88 -11.74
N ILE A 8 -3.16 -6.52 -11.26
CA ILE A 8 -3.96 -5.42 -11.80
C ILE A 8 -3.63 -4.12 -11.05
N PRO A 9 -3.24 -3.04 -11.72
CA PRO A 9 -3.04 -1.75 -11.07
C PRO A 9 -4.37 -1.18 -10.56
N THR A 10 -4.32 -0.43 -9.46
CA THR A 10 -5.49 0.28 -8.95
C THR A 10 -6.00 1.30 -9.98
N GLN A 11 -5.08 2.05 -10.55
CA GLN A 11 -5.30 3.02 -11.63
C GLN A 11 -4.01 3.18 -12.42
N THR A 12 -4.10 3.31 -13.75
CA THR A 12 -2.93 3.56 -14.61
C THR A 12 -3.25 4.64 -15.67
N PRO A 13 -2.28 5.50 -16.02
CA PRO A 13 -2.41 6.40 -17.14
C PRO A 13 -2.11 5.71 -18.49
N LYS A 14 -1.63 4.46 -18.49
CA LYS A 14 -1.25 3.74 -19.71
C LYS A 14 -2.51 3.33 -20.47
N SER A 15 -2.63 3.77 -21.73
CA SER A 15 -3.69 3.34 -22.62
C SER A 15 -3.60 1.83 -22.89
N GLY A 16 -4.74 1.16 -23.03
CA GLY A 16 -4.82 -0.29 -23.29
C GLY A 16 -4.51 -1.20 -22.09
N VAL A 17 -4.15 -0.65 -20.95
CA VAL A 17 -3.93 -1.44 -19.72
C VAL A 17 -5.17 -1.39 -18.84
N THR A 18 -5.74 -2.56 -18.56
CA THR A 18 -6.88 -2.70 -17.65
C THR A 18 -6.48 -2.38 -16.21
N ASP A 19 -7.27 -1.55 -15.53
CA ASP A 19 -7.11 -1.23 -14.11
C ASP A 19 -8.43 -1.34 -13.33
N MET A 20 -8.36 -1.31 -12.00
CA MET A 20 -9.53 -1.48 -11.14
C MET A 20 -10.58 -0.38 -11.37
N VAL A 21 -10.17 0.86 -11.59
CA VAL A 21 -11.10 1.98 -11.83
C VAL A 21 -11.87 1.75 -13.12
N SER A 22 -11.21 1.36 -14.20
CA SER A 22 -11.83 1.08 -15.50
C SER A 22 -12.78 -0.13 -15.42
N LEU A 23 -12.35 -1.21 -14.76
CA LEU A 23 -13.21 -2.40 -14.55
C LEU A 23 -14.49 -2.04 -13.77
N LEU A 24 -14.35 -1.26 -12.70
CA LEU A 24 -15.50 -0.86 -11.88
C LEU A 24 -16.43 0.11 -12.62
N LYS A 25 -15.89 1.02 -13.44
CA LYS A 25 -16.70 1.88 -14.29
C LYS A 25 -17.53 1.06 -15.27
N ASN A 26 -16.91 0.13 -16.00
CA ASN A 26 -17.59 -0.75 -16.95
C ASN A 26 -18.66 -1.62 -16.25
N TYR A 27 -18.33 -2.20 -15.09
CA TYR A 27 -19.29 -2.96 -14.29
C TYR A 27 -20.51 -2.10 -13.90
N ARG A 28 -20.32 -0.87 -13.46
CA ARG A 28 -21.43 0.01 -13.10
C ARG A 28 -22.32 0.34 -14.29
N VAL A 29 -21.72 0.64 -15.43
CA VAL A 29 -22.47 0.89 -16.69
C VAL A 29 -23.29 -0.34 -17.08
N SER A 30 -22.73 -1.55 -16.97
CA SER A 30 -23.45 -2.79 -17.26
C SER A 30 -24.63 -3.05 -16.30
N LYS A 31 -24.67 -2.37 -15.16
CA LYS A 31 -25.80 -2.40 -14.19
C LYS A 31 -26.76 -1.22 -14.32
N GLY A 32 -26.60 -0.37 -15.36
CA GLY A 32 -27.41 0.84 -15.52
C GLY A 32 -27.09 1.94 -14.50
N GLU A 33 -25.95 1.84 -13.79
CA GLU A 33 -25.51 2.83 -12.82
C GLU A 33 -24.59 3.89 -13.47
N PRO A 34 -24.51 5.11 -12.90
CA PRO A 34 -23.56 6.12 -13.35
C PRO A 34 -22.13 5.59 -13.35
N HIS A 35 -21.34 5.92 -14.37
CA HIS A 35 -19.97 5.43 -14.56
C HIS A 35 -18.93 6.00 -13.58
N TYR A 36 -19.32 6.90 -12.66
CA TYR A 36 -18.42 7.52 -11.69
C TYR A 36 -17.83 6.50 -10.72
N VAL A 37 -16.51 6.50 -10.56
CA VAL A 37 -15.77 5.72 -9.55
C VAL A 37 -14.75 6.64 -8.90
N GLY A 38 -14.96 6.96 -7.62
CA GLY A 38 -14.06 7.78 -6.81
C GLY A 38 -12.97 6.93 -6.16
N LEU A 39 -11.72 7.22 -6.48
CA LEU A 39 -10.55 6.57 -5.89
C LEU A 39 -10.12 7.32 -4.64
N VAL A 40 -10.09 6.65 -3.48
CA VAL A 40 -9.72 7.24 -2.19
C VAL A 40 -8.39 6.72 -1.63
N HIS A 41 -8.00 5.51 -2.00
CA HIS A 41 -6.71 4.91 -1.65
C HIS A 41 -6.23 3.95 -2.73
N ARG A 42 -4.97 3.50 -2.64
CA ARG A 42 -4.35 2.63 -3.64
C ARG A 42 -3.67 1.44 -2.98
N LEU A 43 -3.63 0.33 -3.72
CA LEU A 43 -2.70 -0.77 -3.50
C LEU A 43 -1.72 -0.84 -4.68
N ASP A 44 -0.50 -1.25 -4.42
CA ASP A 44 0.49 -1.49 -5.46
C ASP A 44 0.02 -2.60 -6.41
N GLN A 45 0.49 -2.59 -7.65
CA GLN A 45 0.04 -3.53 -8.67
C GLN A 45 0.15 -5.01 -8.25
N PRO A 46 1.26 -5.49 -7.66
CA PRO A 46 1.39 -6.90 -7.25
C PRO A 46 0.58 -7.26 -6.00
N VAL A 47 0.09 -6.27 -5.25
CA VAL A 47 -0.62 -6.51 -3.97
C VAL A 47 -2.07 -6.85 -4.23
N GLU A 48 -2.57 -7.91 -3.58
CA GLU A 48 -4.02 -8.16 -3.48
C GLU A 48 -4.58 -7.60 -2.19
N GLY A 49 -5.88 -7.34 -2.16
CA GLY A 49 -6.55 -6.89 -0.94
C GLY A 49 -7.88 -6.22 -1.16
N VAL A 50 -8.50 -5.88 -0.03
CA VAL A 50 -9.80 -5.20 -0.01
C VAL A 50 -9.59 -3.71 -0.26
N MET A 51 -10.38 -3.16 -1.17
CA MET A 51 -10.38 -1.75 -1.52
C MET A 51 -11.79 -1.15 -1.45
N VAL A 52 -11.83 0.12 -1.06
CA VAL A 52 -13.05 0.94 -1.06
C VAL A 52 -12.96 1.94 -2.20
N PHE A 53 -14.04 2.03 -2.99
CA PHE A 53 -14.24 3.04 -4.01
C PHE A 53 -15.57 3.75 -3.76
N ALA A 54 -15.60 5.06 -3.99
CA ALA A 54 -16.81 5.82 -3.85
C ALA A 54 -17.69 5.71 -5.12
N LYS A 55 -19.00 5.59 -4.95
CA LYS A 55 -19.97 5.52 -6.04
C LYS A 55 -20.42 6.90 -6.54
N ASP A 56 -20.12 7.97 -5.79
CA ASP A 56 -20.46 9.36 -6.07
C ASP A 56 -19.45 10.33 -5.46
N LYS A 57 -19.52 11.60 -5.83
CA LYS A 57 -18.60 12.66 -5.35
C LYS A 57 -18.72 12.94 -3.85
N LYS A 58 -19.94 12.87 -3.29
CA LYS A 58 -20.19 13.12 -1.86
C LYS A 58 -19.52 12.03 -1.01
N SER A 59 -19.73 10.78 -1.38
CA SER A 59 -19.06 9.63 -0.72
C SER A 59 -17.54 9.68 -0.88
N ALA A 60 -17.02 10.12 -2.04
CA ALA A 60 -15.59 10.29 -2.24
C ALA A 60 -15.00 11.35 -1.30
N ALA A 61 -15.68 12.49 -1.15
CA ALA A 61 -15.26 13.55 -0.22
C ALA A 61 -15.27 13.07 1.25
N ALA A 62 -16.33 12.38 1.68
CA ALA A 62 -16.45 11.85 3.04
C ALA A 62 -15.35 10.82 3.37
N LEU A 63 -15.10 9.87 2.47
CA LEU A 63 -14.02 8.89 2.63
C LEU A 63 -12.63 9.54 2.61
N SER A 64 -12.42 10.54 1.75
CA SER A 64 -11.16 11.27 1.70
C SER A 64 -10.93 12.06 3.00
N ALA A 65 -11.96 12.65 3.60
CA ALA A 65 -11.86 13.32 4.89
C ALA A 65 -11.46 12.35 6.01
N GLN A 66 -12.05 11.15 6.06
CA GLN A 66 -11.65 10.10 7.01
C GLN A 66 -10.18 9.68 6.82
N MET A 67 -9.71 9.56 5.58
CA MET A 67 -8.32 9.26 5.28
C MET A 67 -7.36 10.34 5.77
N GLN A 68 -7.73 11.62 5.60
CA GLN A 68 -6.94 12.77 6.07
C GLN A 68 -6.93 12.89 7.60
N ALA A 69 -8.07 12.62 8.24
CA ALA A 69 -8.21 12.60 9.69
C ALA A 69 -7.58 11.35 10.36
N HIS A 70 -7.00 10.43 9.57
CA HIS A 70 -6.45 9.16 10.06
C HIS A 70 -7.45 8.27 10.83
N THR A 71 -8.76 8.47 10.62
CA THR A 71 -9.82 7.63 11.19
C THR A 71 -10.15 6.40 10.33
N PHE A 72 -9.59 6.33 9.13
CA PHE A 72 -9.69 5.18 8.24
C PHE A 72 -8.50 4.26 8.46
N GLU A 73 -8.67 3.22 9.26
CA GLU A 73 -7.60 2.27 9.57
C GLU A 73 -7.27 1.37 8.38
N LYS A 74 -5.97 1.11 8.19
CA LYS A 74 -5.45 0.27 7.11
C LYS A 74 -4.55 -0.80 7.69
N TYR A 75 -4.99 -2.05 7.54
CA TYR A 75 -4.24 -3.23 7.97
C TYR A 75 -3.78 -4.03 6.76
N TYR A 76 -2.58 -4.54 6.86
CA TYR A 76 -1.94 -5.37 5.85
C TYR A 76 -1.32 -6.60 6.50
N TYR A 77 -1.18 -7.66 5.72
CA TYR A 77 -0.37 -8.82 6.08
C TYR A 77 0.76 -8.95 5.07
N ALA A 78 1.95 -9.25 5.55
CA ALA A 78 3.11 -9.51 4.72
C ALA A 78 3.90 -10.71 5.25
N MET A 79 4.36 -11.55 4.34
CA MET A 79 5.37 -12.55 4.61
C MET A 79 6.74 -11.90 4.44
N VAL A 80 7.56 -11.91 5.49
CA VAL A 80 8.88 -11.26 5.51
C VAL A 80 9.97 -12.27 5.81
N GLU A 81 11.19 -11.97 5.40
CA GLU A 81 12.37 -12.76 5.74
C GLU A 81 12.73 -12.60 7.21
N GLY A 82 13.07 -13.71 7.86
CA GLY A 82 13.51 -13.76 9.25
C GLY A 82 12.40 -13.44 10.26
N THR A 83 12.82 -13.12 11.48
CA THR A 83 11.92 -12.88 12.63
C THR A 83 12.23 -11.53 13.25
N PHE A 84 11.19 -10.73 13.45
CA PHE A 84 11.32 -9.47 14.19
C PHE A 84 11.59 -9.69 15.67
N SER A 85 12.56 -8.96 16.20
CA SER A 85 12.83 -8.84 17.63
C SER A 85 12.96 -7.34 17.99
N PRO A 86 12.02 -6.78 18.76
CA PRO A 86 10.84 -7.40 19.37
C PRO A 86 9.77 -7.82 18.35
N ALA A 87 8.86 -8.73 18.76
CA ALA A 87 7.79 -9.26 17.91
C ALA A 87 6.73 -8.23 17.50
N CYS A 88 6.68 -7.10 18.16
CA CYS A 88 5.83 -5.96 17.78
C CYS A 88 6.58 -4.64 17.99
N GLY A 89 6.19 -3.62 17.25
CA GLY A 89 6.84 -2.32 17.34
C GLY A 89 6.32 -1.32 16.31
N THR A 90 7.03 -0.19 16.23
CA THR A 90 6.76 0.89 15.29
C THR A 90 8.01 1.18 14.48
N LEU A 91 7.85 1.32 13.17
CA LEU A 91 8.89 1.81 12.28
C LEU A 91 8.57 3.24 11.89
N GLU A 92 9.47 4.15 12.22
CA GLU A 92 9.41 5.55 11.82
C GLU A 92 10.66 5.90 11.02
N ASN A 93 10.46 6.39 9.81
CA ASN A 93 11.52 6.78 8.89
C ASN A 93 11.09 7.99 8.07
N TYR A 94 12.04 8.59 7.36
CA TYR A 94 11.76 9.58 6.33
C TYR A 94 12.03 8.96 4.96
N LEU A 95 11.04 9.06 4.08
CA LEU A 95 11.08 8.42 2.76
C LEU A 95 11.15 9.48 1.65
N LEU A 96 12.04 9.25 0.72
CA LEU A 96 12.16 10.02 -0.52
C LEU A 96 11.85 9.13 -1.72
N ARG A 97 10.91 9.58 -2.57
CA ARG A 97 10.58 8.87 -3.82
C ARG A 97 11.47 9.35 -4.96
N ASN A 98 12.12 8.42 -5.65
CA ASN A 98 12.73 8.68 -6.95
C ASN A 98 11.67 8.42 -8.05
N GLY A 99 11.22 9.47 -8.71
CA GLY A 99 10.18 9.37 -9.76
C GLY A 99 10.65 8.64 -11.01
N LYS A 100 11.95 8.70 -11.35
CA LYS A 100 12.53 8.05 -12.54
C LYS A 100 12.58 6.53 -12.39
N SER A 101 13.09 6.04 -11.26
CA SER A 101 13.20 4.60 -10.97
C SER A 101 11.92 4.01 -10.37
N ASN A 102 10.95 4.84 -9.97
CA ASN A 102 9.75 4.45 -9.25
C ASN A 102 10.07 3.60 -7.99
N VAL A 103 11.09 4.04 -7.24
CA VAL A 103 11.55 3.45 -5.97
C VAL A 103 11.51 4.51 -4.89
N SER A 104 11.28 4.12 -3.64
CA SER A 104 11.45 4.97 -2.46
C SER A 104 12.64 4.50 -1.65
N SER A 105 13.31 5.41 -0.95
CA SER A 105 14.45 5.09 -0.08
C SER A 105 14.24 5.75 1.28
N VAL A 106 14.77 5.12 2.33
CA VAL A 106 14.93 5.77 3.63
C VAL A 106 16.09 6.76 3.51
N VAL A 107 15.85 7.98 3.97
CA VAL A 107 16.82 9.09 3.92
C VAL A 107 16.82 9.84 5.25
N PRO A 108 17.85 10.65 5.54
CA PRO A 108 17.86 11.55 6.69
C PRO A 108 16.67 12.51 6.68
N LYS A 109 16.22 12.90 7.88
CA LYS A 109 15.07 13.80 8.08
C LYS A 109 15.16 15.09 7.29
N ASP A 110 16.37 15.66 7.22
CA ASP A 110 16.63 16.98 6.62
C ASP A 110 16.80 16.92 5.09
N THR A 111 16.62 15.74 4.47
CA THR A 111 16.69 15.60 3.02
C THR A 111 15.50 16.29 2.36
N THR A 112 15.79 17.19 1.43
CA THR A 112 14.76 17.94 0.69
C THR A 112 13.77 17.00 0.00
N GLY A 113 12.47 17.17 0.28
CA GLY A 113 11.39 16.34 -0.26
C GLY A 113 11.15 15.04 0.50
N ALA A 114 11.90 14.73 1.53
CA ALA A 114 11.66 13.60 2.41
C ALA A 114 10.33 13.77 3.16
N LYS A 115 9.60 12.65 3.35
CA LYS A 115 8.32 12.64 4.04
C LYS A 115 8.33 11.63 5.17
N ARG A 116 7.90 12.04 6.36
CA ARG A 116 7.73 11.14 7.50
C ARG A 116 6.79 9.99 7.13
N ALA A 117 7.19 8.79 7.49
CA ALA A 117 6.48 7.54 7.29
C ALA A 117 6.46 6.75 8.60
N GLU A 118 5.27 6.33 9.02
CA GLU A 118 5.07 5.59 10.28
C GLU A 118 4.12 4.42 10.04
N LEU A 119 4.51 3.26 10.55
CA LEU A 119 3.68 2.06 10.64
C LEU A 119 3.94 1.35 11.96
N SER A 120 2.94 0.63 12.46
CA SER A 120 3.11 -0.35 13.53
C SER A 120 3.07 -1.76 12.94
N TYR A 121 3.80 -2.68 13.54
CA TYR A 121 3.81 -4.09 13.14
C TYR A 121 3.66 -5.01 14.34
N GLU A 122 3.14 -6.20 14.08
CA GLU A 122 2.98 -7.30 15.01
C GLU A 122 3.25 -8.62 14.28
N THR A 123 4.15 -9.44 14.81
CA THR A 123 4.41 -10.78 14.29
C THR A 123 3.26 -11.71 14.69
N VAL A 124 2.51 -12.17 13.71
CA VAL A 124 1.36 -13.07 13.89
C VAL A 124 1.81 -14.52 13.97
N LYS A 125 2.81 -14.88 13.14
CA LYS A 125 3.35 -16.24 13.11
C LYS A 125 4.81 -16.20 12.68
N THR A 126 5.65 -16.94 13.40
CA THR A 126 7.05 -17.17 13.06
C THR A 126 7.19 -18.57 12.47
N MET A 127 8.00 -18.69 11.44
CA MET A 127 8.47 -19.92 10.81
C MET A 127 10.00 -19.91 10.81
N GLU A 128 10.65 -20.97 10.39
CA GLU A 128 12.09 -21.13 10.50
C GLU A 128 12.89 -19.93 9.91
N ASP A 129 12.60 -19.53 8.67
CA ASP A 129 13.33 -18.49 7.93
C ASP A 129 12.49 -17.24 7.61
N ARG A 130 11.23 -17.20 8.06
CA ARG A 130 10.27 -16.16 7.71
C ARG A 130 9.22 -15.92 8.78
N SER A 131 8.54 -14.78 8.68
CA SER A 131 7.43 -14.45 9.58
C SER A 131 6.26 -13.85 8.82
N LEU A 132 5.05 -14.16 9.30
CA LEU A 132 3.84 -13.43 8.91
C LEU A 132 3.66 -12.26 9.86
N VAL A 133 3.68 -11.04 9.33
CA VAL A 133 3.48 -9.82 10.10
C VAL A 133 2.18 -9.13 9.72
N ARG A 134 1.44 -8.66 10.72
CA ARG A 134 0.32 -7.73 10.58
C ARG A 134 0.86 -6.31 10.72
N ILE A 135 0.43 -5.42 9.83
CA ILE A 135 0.94 -4.05 9.73
C ILE A 135 -0.23 -3.09 9.76
N GLN A 136 -0.17 -2.08 10.61
CA GLN A 136 -1.09 -0.94 10.61
C GLN A 136 -0.38 0.29 10.05
N LEU A 137 -0.86 0.82 8.93
CA LEU A 137 -0.32 2.05 8.37
C LEU A 137 -0.89 3.29 9.07
N LYS A 138 -0.02 4.11 9.68
CA LYS A 138 -0.36 5.44 10.20
C LYS A 138 -0.24 6.50 9.10
N THR A 139 0.71 6.34 8.19
CA THR A 139 0.90 7.19 7.00
C THR A 139 0.76 6.35 5.73
N GLY A 140 0.65 6.97 4.55
CA GLY A 140 0.48 6.27 3.27
C GLY A 140 1.47 6.77 2.22
N ARG A 141 2.79 6.53 2.41
CA ARG A 141 3.82 6.92 1.44
C ARG A 141 3.98 5.87 0.34
N HIS A 142 4.54 6.29 -0.78
CA HIS A 142 4.82 5.39 -1.90
C HIS A 142 5.72 4.24 -1.46
N HIS A 143 5.30 2.99 -1.71
CA HIS A 143 5.97 1.75 -1.32
C HIS A 143 6.32 1.63 0.19
N GLN A 144 5.61 2.33 1.05
CA GLN A 144 5.99 2.52 2.45
C GLN A 144 6.31 1.21 3.19
N ILE A 145 5.38 0.26 3.20
CA ILE A 145 5.56 -1.02 3.89
C ILE A 145 6.81 -1.73 3.36
N ARG A 146 6.94 -1.79 2.05
CA ARG A 146 8.02 -2.50 1.36
C ARG A 146 9.40 -1.97 1.73
N VAL A 147 9.57 -0.64 1.66
CA VAL A 147 10.85 0.00 1.94
C VAL A 147 11.18 0.01 3.43
N GLN A 148 10.20 0.22 4.32
CA GLN A 148 10.45 0.22 5.76
C GLN A 148 10.79 -1.16 6.29
N LEU A 149 10.11 -2.21 5.86
CA LEU A 149 10.43 -3.59 6.24
C LEU A 149 11.80 -4.02 5.72
N ALA A 150 12.12 -3.70 4.46
CA ALA A 150 13.45 -3.97 3.91
C ALA A 150 14.56 -3.22 4.64
N HIS A 151 14.35 -1.94 4.99
CA HIS A 151 15.30 -1.14 5.76
C HIS A 151 15.51 -1.70 7.18
N ALA A 152 14.48 -2.27 7.78
CA ALA A 152 14.55 -2.95 9.08
C ALA A 152 15.24 -4.33 9.01
N GLY A 153 15.67 -4.78 7.83
CA GLY A 153 16.34 -6.07 7.65
C GLY A 153 15.39 -7.25 7.38
N HIS A 154 14.09 -6.99 7.24
CA HIS A 154 13.04 -7.99 7.03
C HIS A 154 12.25 -7.72 5.73
N PRO A 155 12.86 -7.83 4.55
CA PRO A 155 12.19 -7.55 3.29
C PRO A 155 11.02 -8.51 3.07
N ILE A 156 10.01 -8.04 2.32
CA ILE A 156 8.87 -8.88 1.93
C ILE A 156 9.36 -9.95 0.95
N ILE A 157 8.99 -11.18 1.20
CA ILE A 157 9.35 -12.32 0.35
C ILE A 157 8.78 -12.12 -1.06
N GLY A 158 9.63 -12.27 -2.07
CA GLY A 158 9.27 -12.10 -3.48
C GLY A 158 9.17 -10.63 -3.94
N ASP A 159 9.56 -9.68 -3.12
CA ASP A 159 9.61 -8.28 -3.53
C ASP A 159 10.82 -8.01 -4.44
N LYS A 160 10.57 -7.87 -5.74
CA LYS A 160 11.59 -7.65 -6.77
C LYS A 160 12.30 -6.29 -6.70
N LYS A 161 11.82 -5.34 -5.88
CA LYS A 161 12.41 -4.00 -5.78
C LYS A 161 13.20 -3.77 -4.49
N TYR A 162 12.76 -4.37 -3.40
CA TYR A 162 13.31 -4.16 -2.07
C TYR A 162 13.75 -5.45 -1.39
N GLY A 163 13.39 -6.62 -1.97
CA GLY A 163 13.85 -7.92 -1.51
C GLY A 163 15.36 -8.12 -1.75
N ARG A 164 15.94 -9.06 -1.05
CA ARG A 164 17.28 -9.56 -1.36
C ARG A 164 17.20 -10.28 -2.71
N ASN A 165 18.09 -9.95 -3.64
CA ASN A 165 18.24 -10.72 -4.87
C ASN A 165 18.73 -12.12 -4.47
N THR A 166 17.82 -13.07 -4.45
CA THR A 166 18.11 -14.50 -4.41
C THR A 166 18.05 -15.04 -5.83
#